data_a20e73a01a3c7bd28d28f62587de2808
#
_entry.id   a20e73a01a3c7bd28d28f62587de2808
#
_cell.length_a   1.000
_cell.length_b   1.000
_cell.length_c   1.000
_cell.angle_alpha   90.00
_cell.angle_beta   90.00
_cell.angle_gamma   90.00
#
_symmetry.space_group_name_H-M   'P 1'
#
loop_
_entity.id
_entity.type
_entity.pdbx_description
1 polymer ?
#
loop_
_entity_poly.entity_id
_entity_poly.type
_entity_poly.pdbx_seq_one_letter_code
_entity_poly.pdbx_strand_id
1 'polypeptide(L)'
;HAHLQTRFSLPYFKGSGPVLFFHRAVLVEKDGTYGLVNGARLVVLWLKMHMKGRNMKFIHLSDLHIGKRVNGFSVLEDQKYILDQILMIAEEEMPDGVLIAGDVYDKPVPPAEAVQVFDAFLTGLADRNLPVFVISGNHDSPERLAFGGQLMKDRSVYMAPVYDGHLEPIHMEDRYGSLWVYMLPFIKPAVVRRCWPEEGIETFDDAVRCALGHMTGHKKGTDDRNILIAHQFVTGASCCDSEELSIGGLDQVSAELFDSFDYVAMGHIHGPQKVGRDTLRYSGTPLKYSFSEVNHRKSVTVVELLEKGNVTVNTRPLKPLHDMRELRGSYEELTSRDFYQGTAVDDYLHITLTD
;
A
#
# COMPACT_ATOMS: atom_id res chain seq x y z
N HIS A 1 15.90 -0.24 -54.73
CA HIS A 1 16.70 0.26 -53.57
C HIS A 1 16.27 1.69 -53.25
N ALA A 2 15.39 1.85 -52.30
CA ALA A 2 15.05 3.15 -51.70
C ALA A 2 15.51 3.14 -50.26
N HIS A 3 16.64 3.77 -50.01
CA HIS A 3 17.09 4.10 -48.66
C HIS A 3 16.25 5.28 -48.15
N LEU A 4 15.30 5.03 -47.25
CA LEU A 4 14.70 6.07 -46.45
C LEU A 4 15.50 6.18 -45.12
N GLN A 5 16.47 7.11 -45.13
CA GLN A 5 17.06 7.59 -43.88
C GLN A 5 16.09 8.57 -43.21
N THR A 6 15.36 8.13 -42.21
CA THR A 6 14.66 9.03 -41.28
C THR A 6 15.60 9.37 -40.14
N ARG A 7 16.17 10.58 -40.15
CA ARG A 7 16.83 11.17 -39.00
C ARG A 7 15.77 11.58 -38.00
N PHE A 8 15.78 10.91 -36.85
CA PHE A 8 15.01 11.36 -35.67
C PHE A 8 15.82 12.41 -34.94
N SER A 9 15.35 13.67 -34.92
CA SER A 9 15.81 14.66 -33.95
C SER A 9 14.85 14.63 -32.79
N LEU A 10 15.31 14.15 -31.63
CA LEU A 10 14.61 14.25 -30.37
C LEU A 10 14.72 15.69 -29.87
N PRO A 11 13.63 16.39 -29.58
CA PRO A 11 13.69 17.64 -28.83
C PRO A 11 14.03 17.32 -27.38
N TYR A 12 15.13 17.91 -26.90
CA TYR A 12 15.54 17.86 -25.49
C TYR A 12 14.64 18.81 -24.69
N PHE A 13 13.74 18.26 -23.87
CA PHE A 13 12.99 19.04 -22.89
C PHE A 13 13.58 18.81 -21.51
N LYS A 14 14.07 19.86 -20.87
CA LYS A 14 14.34 19.93 -19.45
C LYS A 14 13.02 20.18 -18.73
N GLY A 15 12.58 19.20 -17.92
CA GLY A 15 11.45 19.34 -17.01
C GLY A 15 10.28 18.42 -17.35
N SER A 16 9.94 17.54 -16.40
CA SER A 16 8.76 16.64 -16.37
C SER A 16 8.65 15.67 -17.55
N GLY A 17 8.76 14.38 -17.29
CA GLY A 17 8.58 13.16 -18.08
C GLY A 17 8.37 13.24 -19.60
N PRO A 18 8.77 12.22 -20.36
CA PRO A 18 8.72 12.27 -21.82
C PRO A 18 7.27 12.24 -22.32
N VAL A 19 6.74 13.39 -22.73
CA VAL A 19 5.53 13.46 -23.56
C VAL A 19 5.95 13.27 -25.01
N LEU A 20 5.70 12.09 -25.56
CA LEU A 20 5.95 11.77 -26.96
C LEU A 20 4.69 12.05 -27.78
N PHE A 21 4.67 13.15 -28.53
CA PHE A 21 3.67 13.41 -29.57
C PHE A 21 4.08 12.74 -30.89
N PHE A 22 3.34 11.74 -31.33
CA PHE A 22 3.51 11.14 -32.66
C PHE A 22 2.44 11.65 -33.62
N HIS A 23 2.86 12.44 -34.61
CA HIS A 23 1.96 12.97 -35.63
C HIS A 23 1.98 12.20 -36.97
N ARG A 24 2.68 11.05 -37.06
CA ARG A 24 2.74 10.26 -38.31
C ARG A 24 2.75 8.76 -38.05
N ALA A 25 2.16 8.02 -39.01
CA ALA A 25 2.15 6.55 -38.99
C ALA A 25 3.57 5.99 -39.20
N VAL A 26 3.90 4.89 -38.57
CA VAL A 26 5.18 4.21 -38.67
C VAL A 26 4.96 2.83 -39.31
N LEU A 27 5.85 2.43 -40.21
CA LEU A 27 5.90 1.09 -40.78
C LEU A 27 6.58 0.13 -39.78
N VAL A 28 5.89 -0.93 -39.40
CA VAL A 28 6.41 -1.98 -38.53
C VAL A 28 6.52 -3.26 -39.35
N GLU A 29 7.71 -3.86 -39.35
CA GLU A 29 7.95 -5.16 -39.94
C GLU A 29 7.50 -6.26 -38.98
N LYS A 30 6.61 -7.11 -39.42
CA LYS A 30 6.25 -8.33 -38.74
C LYS A 30 6.21 -9.47 -39.76
N ASP A 31 7.04 -10.48 -39.55
CA ASP A 31 7.08 -11.71 -40.38
C ASP A 31 7.29 -11.44 -41.90
N GLY A 32 8.10 -10.43 -42.23
CA GLY A 32 8.37 -10.04 -43.59
C GLY A 32 7.28 -9.22 -44.29
N THR A 33 6.23 -8.82 -43.55
CA THR A 33 5.17 -7.93 -44.04
C THR A 33 5.20 -6.59 -43.33
N TYR A 34 5.02 -5.49 -44.08
CA TYR A 34 4.97 -4.12 -43.55
C TYR A 34 3.52 -3.67 -43.40
N GLY A 35 3.16 -3.25 -42.22
CA GLY A 35 1.83 -2.72 -41.90
C GLY A 35 1.88 -1.30 -41.34
N LEU A 36 0.92 -0.45 -41.74
CA LEU A 36 0.69 0.87 -41.15
C LEU A 36 -0.06 0.69 -39.81
N VAL A 37 0.57 1.09 -38.70
CA VAL A 37 -0.05 1.04 -37.38
C VAL A 37 -0.30 2.47 -36.88
N ASN A 38 -1.51 2.76 -36.46
CA ASN A 38 -1.87 4.06 -35.88
C ASN A 38 -0.99 4.37 -34.63
N GLY A 39 -0.50 5.61 -34.51
CA GLY A 39 0.45 6.03 -33.47
C GLY A 39 0.05 5.63 -32.06
N ALA A 40 -1.24 5.62 -31.72
CA ALA A 40 -1.74 5.16 -30.43
C ALA A 40 -1.49 3.64 -30.18
N ARG A 41 -1.61 2.81 -31.22
CA ARG A 41 -1.32 1.37 -31.12
C ARG A 41 0.18 1.09 -30.95
N LEU A 42 1.05 1.90 -31.53
CA LEU A 42 2.50 1.79 -31.38
C LEU A 42 2.97 2.15 -29.97
N VAL A 43 2.41 3.21 -29.39
CA VAL A 43 2.69 3.59 -28.00
C VAL A 43 2.23 2.50 -27.05
N VAL A 44 1.07 1.91 -27.27
CA VAL A 44 0.56 0.78 -26.48
C VAL A 44 1.41 -0.48 -26.68
N LEU A 45 1.86 -0.76 -27.90
CA LEU A 45 2.78 -1.89 -28.18
C LEU A 45 4.17 -1.66 -27.59
N TRP A 46 4.70 -0.44 -27.69
CA TRP A 46 5.99 -0.06 -27.09
C TRP A 46 5.92 -0.11 -25.56
N LEU A 47 4.85 0.42 -24.95
CA LEU A 47 4.59 0.30 -23.52
C LEU A 47 4.45 -1.18 -23.10
N LYS A 48 3.66 -1.98 -23.82
CA LYS A 48 3.54 -3.42 -23.55
C LYS A 48 4.88 -4.17 -23.69
N MET A 49 5.71 -3.83 -24.70
CA MET A 49 7.04 -4.44 -24.85
C MET A 49 8.01 -4.01 -23.75
N HIS A 50 7.96 -2.75 -23.31
CA HIS A 50 8.80 -2.26 -22.20
C HIS A 50 8.30 -2.73 -20.84
N MET A 51 6.98 -2.84 -20.65
CA MET A 51 6.40 -3.45 -19.45
C MET A 51 6.69 -4.96 -19.37
N LYS A 52 6.65 -5.69 -20.49
CA LYS A 52 7.06 -7.11 -20.52
C LYS A 52 8.54 -7.37 -20.17
N GLY A 53 9.37 -6.33 -20.11
CA GLY A 53 10.79 -6.43 -19.76
C GLY A 53 11.13 -6.08 -18.31
N ARG A 54 10.17 -5.59 -17.51
CA ARG A 54 10.41 -5.17 -16.12
C ARG A 54 9.83 -6.18 -15.13
N ASN A 55 10.38 -6.19 -13.92
CA ASN A 55 9.83 -6.92 -12.77
C ASN A 55 8.62 -6.14 -12.24
N MET A 56 7.63 -6.82 -11.65
CA MET A 56 6.56 -6.14 -10.90
C MET A 56 7.12 -5.56 -9.60
N LYS A 57 6.96 -4.27 -9.43
CA LYS A 57 7.34 -3.53 -8.23
C LYS A 57 6.12 -2.88 -7.59
N PHE A 58 5.97 -2.99 -6.28
CA PHE A 58 4.87 -2.40 -5.54
C PHE A 58 5.37 -1.56 -4.38
N ILE A 59 4.63 -0.50 -4.08
CA ILE A 59 4.70 0.19 -2.80
C ILE A 59 3.60 -0.38 -1.91
N HIS A 60 3.97 -0.81 -0.71
CA HIS A 60 3.03 -1.29 0.31
C HIS A 60 2.95 -0.27 1.44
N LEU A 61 1.73 0.19 1.70
CA LEU A 61 1.32 1.13 2.73
C LEU A 61 0.22 0.47 3.57
N SER A 62 0.07 0.90 4.82
CA SER A 62 -1.03 0.52 5.69
C SER A 62 -1.28 1.58 6.76
N ASP A 63 -2.41 1.47 7.45
CA ASP A 63 -2.68 2.18 8.70
C ASP A 63 -2.46 3.71 8.57
N LEU A 64 -3.06 4.29 7.52
CA LEU A 64 -2.94 5.73 7.24
C LEU A 64 -3.64 6.56 8.32
N HIS A 65 -4.74 6.03 8.88
CA HIS A 65 -5.55 6.66 9.93
C HIS A 65 -5.82 8.14 9.68
N ILE A 66 -6.17 8.50 8.44
CA ILE A 66 -6.40 9.89 8.05
C ILE A 66 -7.52 10.50 8.91
N GLY A 67 -7.24 11.66 9.49
CA GLY A 67 -8.13 12.32 10.46
C GLY A 67 -7.85 11.96 11.93
N LYS A 68 -6.74 11.24 12.20
CA LYS A 68 -6.27 10.93 13.57
C LYS A 68 -6.10 12.19 14.40
N ARG A 69 -6.41 12.05 15.69
CA ARG A 69 -6.09 13.05 16.70
C ARG A 69 -5.24 12.37 17.78
N VAL A 70 -4.10 12.97 18.08
CA VAL A 70 -3.20 12.49 19.14
C VAL A 70 -3.35 13.43 20.34
N ASN A 71 -3.72 12.91 21.49
CA ASN A 71 -3.98 13.69 22.72
C ASN A 71 -4.88 14.93 22.49
N GLY A 72 -5.85 14.81 21.58
CA GLY A 72 -6.77 15.90 21.24
C GLY A 72 -6.26 16.84 20.13
N PHE A 73 -5.01 16.76 19.71
CA PHE A 73 -4.44 17.55 18.61
C PHE A 73 -4.69 16.86 17.27
N SER A 74 -5.08 17.63 16.25
CA SER A 74 -5.19 17.12 14.90
C SER A 74 -3.81 17.01 14.27
N VAL A 75 -3.48 15.85 13.70
CA VAL A 75 -2.23 15.63 12.94
C VAL A 75 -2.47 15.65 11.43
N LEU A 76 -3.56 16.25 10.98
CA LEU A 76 -3.98 16.21 9.57
C LEU A 76 -2.97 16.88 8.63
N GLU A 77 -2.31 17.97 9.06
CA GLU A 77 -1.29 18.64 8.25
C GLU A 77 -0.03 17.77 8.11
N ASP A 78 0.37 17.08 9.18
CA ASP A 78 1.45 16.09 9.13
C ASP A 78 1.08 14.93 8.20
N GLN A 79 -0.19 14.52 8.20
CA GLN A 79 -0.69 13.47 7.30
C GLN A 79 -0.66 13.91 5.83
N LYS A 80 -1.05 15.14 5.51
CA LYS A 80 -0.91 15.70 4.16
C LYS A 80 0.55 15.69 3.72
N TYR A 81 1.44 16.22 4.56
CA TYR A 81 2.87 16.30 4.28
C TYR A 81 3.48 14.92 4.00
N ILE A 82 3.14 13.90 4.81
CA ILE A 82 3.70 12.56 4.64
C ILE A 82 3.13 11.86 3.39
N LEU A 83 1.86 12.08 3.05
CA LEU A 83 1.26 11.55 1.83
C LEU A 83 1.89 12.18 0.58
N ASP A 84 2.21 13.47 0.60
CA ASP A 84 2.95 14.13 -0.48
C ASP A 84 4.36 13.55 -0.64
N GLN A 85 5.04 13.24 0.48
CA GLN A 85 6.34 12.55 0.45
C GLN A 85 6.22 11.14 -0.15
N ILE A 86 5.14 10.42 0.15
CA ILE A 86 4.87 9.11 -0.45
C ILE A 86 4.65 9.22 -1.97
N LEU A 87 3.96 10.27 -2.45
CA LEU A 87 3.80 10.53 -3.88
C LEU A 87 5.15 10.79 -4.56
N MET A 88 6.07 11.51 -3.92
CA MET A 88 7.43 11.72 -4.44
C MET A 88 8.23 10.40 -4.48
N ILE A 89 8.12 9.58 -3.42
CA ILE A 89 8.75 8.25 -3.42
C ILE A 89 8.19 7.37 -4.54
N ALA A 90 6.89 7.45 -4.81
CA ALA A 90 6.27 6.72 -5.92
C ALA A 90 6.80 7.18 -7.30
N GLU A 91 7.11 8.46 -7.48
CA GLU A 91 7.77 8.96 -8.69
C GLU A 91 9.20 8.44 -8.83
N GLU A 92 9.96 8.39 -7.74
CA GLU A 92 11.34 7.90 -7.73
C GLU A 92 11.43 6.40 -7.97
N GLU A 93 10.58 5.62 -7.28
CA GLU A 93 10.58 4.15 -7.36
C GLU A 93 9.93 3.62 -8.63
N MET A 94 9.04 4.40 -9.26
CA MET A 94 8.29 3.99 -10.47
C MET A 94 7.65 2.59 -10.30
N PRO A 95 6.79 2.37 -9.29
CA PRO A 95 6.18 1.07 -9.06
C PRO A 95 5.14 0.74 -10.13
N ASP A 96 4.78 -0.52 -10.25
CA ASP A 96 3.69 -1.01 -11.10
C ASP A 96 2.34 -0.99 -10.36
N GLY A 97 2.34 -0.66 -9.06
CA GLY A 97 1.13 -0.47 -8.26
C GLY A 97 1.41 -0.10 -6.81
N VAL A 98 0.35 0.33 -6.12
CA VAL A 98 0.37 0.70 -4.70
C VAL A 98 -0.64 -0.16 -3.96
N LEU A 99 -0.20 -0.84 -2.90
CA LEU A 99 -1.00 -1.68 -2.02
C LEU A 99 -1.27 -0.91 -0.74
N ILE A 100 -2.55 -0.69 -0.37
CA ILE A 100 -2.96 -0.01 0.86
C ILE A 100 -3.72 -1.02 1.71
N ALA A 101 -3.06 -1.53 2.74
CA ALA A 101 -3.51 -2.66 3.54
C ALA A 101 -4.38 -2.23 4.73
N GLY A 102 -5.44 -1.46 4.49
CA GLY A 102 -6.47 -1.12 5.47
C GLY A 102 -6.15 0.07 6.37
N ASP A 103 -7.12 0.39 7.22
CA ASP A 103 -7.14 1.52 8.14
C ASP A 103 -6.77 2.84 7.44
N VAL A 104 -7.51 3.10 6.36
CA VAL A 104 -7.39 4.35 5.60
C VAL A 104 -7.79 5.54 6.47
N TYR A 105 -8.90 5.42 7.17
CA TYR A 105 -9.41 6.44 8.09
C TYR A 105 -9.27 6.02 9.54
N ASP A 106 -9.14 7.01 10.44
CA ASP A 106 -9.11 6.77 11.89
C ASP A 106 -10.45 6.28 12.46
N LYS A 107 -11.56 6.54 11.75
CA LYS A 107 -12.91 6.20 12.20
C LYS A 107 -13.82 5.79 11.05
N PRO A 108 -14.83 4.93 11.30
CA PRO A 108 -15.79 4.49 10.29
C PRO A 108 -16.59 5.63 9.65
N VAL A 109 -16.71 6.77 10.35
CA VAL A 109 -17.29 8.01 9.84
C VAL A 109 -16.23 9.10 9.92
N PRO A 110 -15.38 9.22 8.87
CA PRO A 110 -14.30 10.19 8.86
C PRO A 110 -14.84 11.63 8.73
N PRO A 111 -14.12 12.63 9.27
CA PRO A 111 -14.44 14.03 9.00
C PRO A 111 -14.22 14.36 7.51
N ALA A 112 -14.93 15.37 7.01
CA ALA A 112 -14.90 15.74 5.59
C ALA A 112 -13.49 16.06 5.09
N GLU A 113 -12.69 16.71 5.92
CA GLU A 113 -11.30 17.06 5.62
C GLU A 113 -10.42 15.82 5.42
N ALA A 114 -10.65 14.75 6.19
CA ALA A 114 -9.94 13.49 6.02
C ALA A 114 -10.31 12.82 4.69
N VAL A 115 -11.59 12.88 4.29
CA VAL A 115 -12.04 12.37 2.99
C VAL A 115 -11.36 13.13 1.85
N GLN A 116 -11.28 14.47 1.94
CA GLN A 116 -10.60 15.30 0.94
C GLN A 116 -9.10 14.98 0.83
N VAL A 117 -8.42 14.71 1.95
CA VAL A 117 -7.01 14.34 1.97
C VAL A 117 -6.78 13.00 1.27
N PHE A 118 -7.63 11.99 1.54
CA PHE A 118 -7.50 10.70 0.86
C PHE A 118 -7.85 10.78 -0.62
N ASP A 119 -8.89 11.54 -0.99
CA ASP A 119 -9.26 11.80 -2.38
C ASP A 119 -8.09 12.45 -3.16
N ALA A 120 -7.46 13.47 -2.58
CA ALA A 120 -6.29 14.11 -3.19
C ALA A 120 -5.11 13.13 -3.36
N PHE A 121 -4.86 12.28 -2.38
CA PHE A 121 -3.81 11.27 -2.45
C PHE A 121 -4.09 10.22 -3.54
N LEU A 122 -5.31 9.67 -3.59
CA LEU A 122 -5.73 8.74 -4.64
C LEU A 122 -5.64 9.36 -6.03
N THR A 123 -6.10 10.61 -6.17
CA THR A 123 -6.00 11.38 -7.42
C THR A 123 -4.53 11.54 -7.82
N GLY A 124 -3.67 11.88 -6.87
CA GLY A 124 -2.24 11.99 -7.12
C GLY A 124 -1.59 10.70 -7.62
N LEU A 125 -2.00 9.54 -7.11
CA LEU A 125 -1.55 8.22 -7.59
C LEU A 125 -2.13 7.89 -8.97
N ALA A 126 -3.43 8.15 -9.19
CA ALA A 126 -4.12 7.90 -10.45
C ALA A 126 -3.58 8.76 -11.61
N ASP A 127 -3.23 10.02 -11.35
CA ASP A 127 -2.63 10.93 -12.33
C ASP A 127 -1.22 10.48 -12.78
N ARG A 128 -0.56 9.66 -11.93
CA ARG A 128 0.70 8.97 -12.27
C ARG A 128 0.48 7.65 -12.99
N ASN A 129 -0.79 7.31 -13.30
CA ASN A 129 -1.20 6.04 -13.90
C ASN A 129 -0.77 4.81 -13.08
N LEU A 130 -0.72 4.94 -11.77
CA LEU A 130 -0.39 3.85 -10.87
C LEU A 130 -1.67 3.10 -10.49
N PRO A 131 -1.75 1.78 -10.73
CA PRO A 131 -2.77 0.92 -10.14
C PRO A 131 -2.73 0.99 -8.62
N VAL A 132 -3.88 1.22 -7.97
CA VAL A 132 -4.00 1.30 -6.52
C VAL A 132 -4.96 0.24 -6.02
N PHE A 133 -4.53 -0.55 -5.04
CA PHE A 133 -5.31 -1.63 -4.43
C PHE A 133 -5.55 -1.29 -2.98
N VAL A 134 -6.80 -1.09 -2.59
CA VAL A 134 -7.18 -0.63 -1.25
C VAL A 134 -8.14 -1.61 -0.61
N ILE A 135 -7.83 -2.06 0.59
CA ILE A 135 -8.76 -2.82 1.44
C ILE A 135 -9.19 -1.97 2.63
N SER A 136 -10.30 -2.34 3.27
CA SER A 136 -10.68 -1.77 4.56
C SER A 136 -9.98 -2.50 5.71
N GLY A 137 -9.61 -1.74 6.74
CA GLY A 137 -9.16 -2.26 8.03
C GLY A 137 -10.30 -2.29 9.06
N ASN A 138 -9.95 -2.43 10.35
CA ASN A 138 -10.94 -2.51 11.43
C ASN A 138 -11.50 -1.12 11.85
N HIS A 139 -10.80 -0.04 11.56
CA HIS A 139 -11.26 1.35 11.78
C HIS A 139 -12.15 1.85 10.65
N ASP A 140 -12.07 1.27 9.45
CA ASP A 140 -12.85 1.70 8.30
C ASP A 140 -14.29 1.16 8.33
N SER A 141 -15.22 1.86 7.63
CA SER A 141 -16.46 1.24 7.16
C SER A 141 -16.22 0.67 5.78
N PRO A 142 -16.25 -0.68 5.60
CA PRO A 142 -16.00 -1.29 4.30
C PRO A 142 -17.01 -0.82 3.23
N GLU A 143 -18.29 -0.56 3.61
CA GLU A 143 -19.31 -0.05 2.69
C GLU A 143 -19.00 1.36 2.19
N ARG A 144 -18.49 2.23 3.08
CA ARG A 144 -18.15 3.60 2.73
C ARG A 144 -16.89 3.67 1.90
N LEU A 145 -15.88 2.87 2.25
CA LEU A 145 -14.62 2.81 1.52
C LEU A 145 -14.83 2.22 0.11
N ALA A 146 -15.67 1.20 -0.03
CA ALA A 146 -15.99 0.59 -1.32
C ALA A 146 -16.92 1.43 -2.21
N PHE A 147 -17.49 2.54 -1.67
CA PHE A 147 -18.40 3.39 -2.43
C PHE A 147 -17.72 3.96 -3.68
N GLY A 148 -18.38 3.80 -4.82
CA GLY A 148 -17.86 4.26 -6.11
C GLY A 148 -16.75 3.38 -6.70
N GLY A 149 -16.33 2.30 -6.03
CA GLY A 149 -15.21 1.45 -6.46
C GLY A 149 -15.36 0.89 -7.87
N GLN A 150 -16.58 0.60 -8.34
CA GLN A 150 -16.81 0.17 -9.72
C GLN A 150 -16.45 1.26 -10.75
N LEU A 151 -16.74 2.52 -10.46
CA LEU A 151 -16.40 3.64 -11.34
C LEU A 151 -14.89 3.93 -11.31
N MET A 152 -14.24 3.71 -10.18
CA MET A 152 -12.81 3.94 -10.01
C MET A 152 -11.94 2.92 -10.76
N LYS A 153 -12.47 1.72 -11.06
CA LYS A 153 -11.75 0.68 -11.83
C LYS A 153 -11.24 1.17 -13.18
N ASP A 154 -11.98 2.08 -13.84
CA ASP A 154 -11.58 2.68 -15.13
C ASP A 154 -10.30 3.54 -15.00
N ARG A 155 -9.96 3.96 -13.79
CA ARG A 155 -8.72 4.66 -13.43
C ARG A 155 -7.70 3.76 -12.74
N SER A 156 -7.89 2.43 -12.80
CA SER A 156 -7.04 1.43 -12.14
C SER A 156 -6.96 1.59 -10.61
N VAL A 157 -8.02 2.14 -9.99
CA VAL A 157 -8.16 2.19 -8.53
C VAL A 157 -9.16 1.10 -8.12
N TYR A 158 -8.65 0.12 -7.41
CA TYR A 158 -9.39 -1.07 -6.98
C TYR A 158 -9.68 -0.98 -5.49
N MET A 159 -10.94 -0.74 -5.14
CA MET A 159 -11.43 -0.81 -3.76
C MET A 159 -11.97 -2.20 -3.51
N ALA A 160 -11.50 -2.88 -2.45
CA ALA A 160 -12.05 -4.17 -2.07
C ALA A 160 -13.53 -4.02 -1.71
N PRO A 161 -14.40 -4.88 -2.23
CA PRO A 161 -15.80 -4.90 -1.82
C PRO A 161 -15.93 -5.33 -0.36
N VAL A 162 -17.11 -5.12 0.22
CA VAL A 162 -17.48 -5.80 1.47
C VAL A 162 -17.41 -7.30 1.24
N TYR A 163 -16.77 -8.03 2.18
CA TYR A 163 -16.65 -9.48 2.06
C TYR A 163 -18.02 -10.17 2.02
N ASP A 164 -18.29 -10.88 0.95
CA ASP A 164 -19.54 -11.59 0.66
C ASP A 164 -19.37 -13.11 0.51
N GLY A 165 -18.21 -13.63 0.91
CA GLY A 165 -17.83 -15.04 0.79
C GLY A 165 -16.88 -15.33 -0.37
N HIS A 166 -16.59 -14.33 -1.21
CA HIS A 166 -15.74 -14.50 -2.38
C HIS A 166 -14.52 -13.59 -2.33
N LEU A 167 -13.39 -14.11 -2.83
CA LEU A 167 -12.15 -13.35 -3.07
C LEU A 167 -11.73 -13.54 -4.52
N GLU A 168 -12.12 -12.60 -5.36
CA GLU A 168 -11.73 -12.58 -6.76
C GLU A 168 -10.41 -11.79 -6.92
N PRO A 169 -9.37 -12.41 -7.51
CA PRO A 169 -8.09 -11.74 -7.69
C PRO A 169 -8.12 -10.79 -8.89
N ILE A 170 -7.24 -9.80 -8.84
CA ILE A 170 -6.93 -8.94 -9.97
C ILE A 170 -5.70 -9.51 -10.68
N HIS A 171 -5.81 -9.74 -11.99
CA HIS A 171 -4.75 -10.28 -12.81
C HIS A 171 -3.83 -9.19 -13.33
N MET A 172 -2.53 -9.38 -13.17
CA MET A 172 -1.46 -8.61 -13.77
C MET A 172 -0.49 -9.55 -14.49
N GLU A 173 0.33 -9.05 -15.40
CA GLU A 173 1.28 -9.86 -16.16
C GLU A 173 2.56 -9.08 -16.44
N ASP A 174 3.73 -9.71 -16.24
CA ASP A 174 5.04 -9.20 -16.63
C ASP A 174 5.87 -10.27 -17.35
N ARG A 175 7.18 -10.07 -17.43
CA ARG A 175 8.10 -11.03 -18.10
C ARG A 175 8.17 -12.40 -17.43
N TYR A 176 7.78 -12.50 -16.15
CA TYR A 176 7.77 -13.74 -15.39
C TYR A 176 6.38 -14.42 -15.39
N GLY A 177 5.44 -13.93 -16.19
CA GLY A 177 4.10 -14.48 -16.33
C GLY A 177 3.07 -13.82 -15.43
N SER A 178 2.04 -14.58 -15.08
CA SER A 178 0.89 -14.11 -14.32
C SER A 178 1.23 -13.76 -12.87
N LEU A 179 0.61 -12.68 -12.41
CA LEU A 179 0.59 -12.26 -11.01
C LEU A 179 -0.87 -12.01 -10.61
N TRP A 180 -1.30 -12.63 -9.53
CA TRP A 180 -2.64 -12.51 -8.98
C TRP A 180 -2.60 -11.71 -7.68
N VAL A 181 -3.38 -10.62 -7.60
CA VAL A 181 -3.48 -9.77 -6.42
C VAL A 181 -4.82 -10.00 -5.75
N TYR A 182 -4.80 -10.57 -4.55
CA TYR A 182 -5.96 -10.83 -3.71
C TYR A 182 -6.12 -9.72 -2.67
N MET A 183 -7.34 -9.27 -2.47
CA MET A 183 -7.67 -8.19 -1.54
C MET A 183 -8.65 -8.70 -0.47
N LEU A 184 -8.11 -9.12 0.68
CA LEU A 184 -8.90 -9.55 1.84
C LEU A 184 -9.07 -8.38 2.81
N PRO A 185 -10.26 -7.73 2.87
CA PRO A 185 -10.52 -6.70 3.88
C PRO A 185 -10.47 -7.29 5.29
N PHE A 186 -10.45 -6.42 6.31
CA PHE A 186 -10.61 -6.90 7.68
C PHE A 186 -11.93 -7.65 7.84
N ILE A 187 -11.85 -8.90 8.30
CA ILE A 187 -13.01 -9.75 8.49
C ILE A 187 -13.13 -10.24 9.93
N LYS A 188 -14.36 -10.28 10.44
CA LYS A 188 -14.69 -10.86 11.75
C LYS A 188 -15.34 -12.23 11.56
N PRO A 189 -15.19 -13.16 12.51
CA PRO A 189 -15.82 -14.49 12.44
C PRO A 189 -17.31 -14.44 12.12
N ALA A 190 -18.05 -13.49 12.72
CA ALA A 190 -19.48 -13.32 12.48
C ALA A 190 -19.84 -12.96 11.02
N VAL A 191 -18.95 -12.29 10.28
CA VAL A 191 -19.16 -11.93 8.88
C VAL A 191 -19.00 -13.18 8.01
N VAL A 192 -17.91 -13.93 8.21
CA VAL A 192 -17.61 -15.13 7.43
C VAL A 192 -18.62 -16.26 7.71
N ARG A 193 -19.03 -16.42 8.97
CA ARG A 193 -20.09 -17.39 9.35
C ARG A 193 -21.41 -17.15 8.63
N ARG A 194 -21.76 -15.90 8.30
CA ARG A 194 -22.97 -15.61 7.50
C ARG A 194 -22.87 -16.09 6.07
N CYS A 195 -21.66 -16.06 5.50
CA CYS A 195 -21.42 -16.55 4.15
C CYS A 195 -21.29 -18.08 4.10
N TRP A 196 -20.67 -18.66 5.15
CA TRP A 196 -20.34 -20.08 5.22
C TRP A 196 -20.82 -20.69 6.56
N PRO A 197 -22.14 -20.83 6.77
CA PRO A 197 -22.70 -21.27 8.06
C PRO A 197 -22.31 -22.69 8.46
N GLU A 198 -21.98 -23.55 7.50
CA GLU A 198 -21.62 -24.96 7.73
C GLU A 198 -20.13 -25.17 8.11
N GLU A 199 -19.29 -24.14 8.00
CA GLU A 199 -17.83 -24.26 8.20
C GLU A 199 -17.39 -24.19 9.68
N GLY A 200 -18.32 -24.02 10.63
CA GLY A 200 -18.01 -24.05 12.06
C GLY A 200 -17.07 -22.94 12.54
N ILE A 201 -17.17 -21.75 11.98
CA ILE A 201 -16.25 -20.62 12.21
C ILE A 201 -16.50 -19.99 13.59
N GLU A 202 -15.51 -20.04 14.47
CA GLU A 202 -15.57 -19.49 15.84
C GLU A 202 -14.51 -18.38 16.05
N THR A 203 -13.31 -18.56 15.54
CA THR A 203 -12.16 -17.70 15.74
C THR A 203 -11.83 -16.86 14.50
N PHE A 204 -10.97 -15.85 14.66
CA PHE A 204 -10.41 -15.10 13.52
C PHE A 204 -9.55 -16.00 12.62
N ASP A 205 -8.82 -16.95 13.20
CA ASP A 205 -8.06 -17.94 12.44
C ASP A 205 -8.97 -18.78 11.53
N ASP A 206 -10.12 -19.29 12.06
CA ASP A 206 -11.11 -20.02 11.27
C ASP A 206 -11.67 -19.16 10.14
N ALA A 207 -11.98 -17.89 10.44
CA ALA A 207 -12.54 -16.97 9.46
C ALA A 207 -11.57 -16.71 8.30
N VAL A 208 -10.30 -16.42 8.59
CA VAL A 208 -9.29 -16.19 7.56
C VAL A 208 -9.01 -17.49 6.80
N ARG A 209 -8.90 -18.63 7.48
CA ARG A 209 -8.73 -19.95 6.87
C ARG A 209 -9.85 -20.27 5.88
N CYS A 210 -11.09 -20.06 6.30
CA CYS A 210 -12.26 -20.25 5.44
C CYS A 210 -12.22 -19.34 4.22
N ALA A 211 -12.00 -18.02 4.43
CA ALA A 211 -11.95 -17.06 3.34
C ALA A 211 -10.86 -17.39 2.31
N LEU A 212 -9.66 -17.76 2.77
CA LEU A 212 -8.56 -18.17 1.90
C LEU A 212 -8.82 -19.53 1.22
N GLY A 213 -9.54 -20.44 1.90
CA GLY A 213 -9.92 -21.75 1.34
C GLY A 213 -10.89 -21.65 0.16
N HIS A 214 -11.73 -20.61 0.16
CA HIS A 214 -12.74 -20.35 -0.88
C HIS A 214 -12.28 -19.34 -1.95
N MET A 215 -10.97 -18.98 -1.98
CA MET A 215 -10.41 -18.14 -3.05
C MET A 215 -10.60 -18.78 -4.43
N THR A 216 -11.00 -17.95 -5.40
CA THR A 216 -11.08 -18.32 -6.81
C THR A 216 -9.82 -17.91 -7.57
N GLY A 217 -9.61 -18.47 -8.77
CA GLY A 217 -8.51 -18.07 -9.66
C GLY A 217 -7.15 -18.67 -9.36
N HIS A 218 -6.90 -19.15 -8.14
CA HIS A 218 -5.63 -19.80 -7.78
C HIS A 218 -5.63 -21.28 -8.18
N LYS A 219 -4.76 -21.65 -9.13
CA LYS A 219 -4.53 -23.07 -9.46
C LYS A 219 -3.32 -23.56 -8.69
N LYS A 220 -3.52 -24.48 -7.73
CA LYS A 220 -2.41 -25.16 -7.04
C LYS A 220 -1.46 -25.80 -8.07
N GLY A 221 -0.15 -25.56 -7.92
CA GLY A 221 0.88 -26.18 -8.76
C GLY A 221 1.20 -25.43 -10.06
N THR A 222 0.74 -24.18 -10.21
CA THR A 222 1.19 -23.28 -11.29
C THR A 222 2.39 -22.43 -10.84
N ASP A 223 3.18 -21.95 -11.81
CA ASP A 223 4.24 -20.97 -11.58
C ASP A 223 3.72 -19.54 -11.40
N ASP A 224 2.39 -19.39 -11.29
CA ASP A 224 1.74 -18.10 -11.08
C ASP A 224 2.13 -17.51 -9.71
N ARG A 225 2.47 -16.24 -9.71
CA ARG A 225 2.81 -15.49 -8.50
C ARG A 225 1.56 -14.92 -7.86
N ASN A 226 1.59 -14.80 -6.53
CA ASN A 226 0.43 -14.36 -5.78
C ASN A 226 0.83 -13.34 -4.71
N ILE A 227 0.08 -12.22 -4.66
CA ILE A 227 0.11 -11.26 -3.56
C ILE A 227 -1.23 -11.33 -2.84
N LEU A 228 -1.18 -11.31 -1.52
CA LEU A 228 -2.33 -11.04 -0.68
C LEU A 228 -2.16 -9.69 0.00
N ILE A 229 -3.20 -8.88 -0.02
CA ILE A 229 -3.33 -7.69 0.82
C ILE A 229 -4.33 -8.08 1.91
N ALA A 230 -3.95 -7.93 3.18
CA ALA A 230 -4.80 -8.31 4.31
C ALA A 230 -4.60 -7.36 5.50
N HIS A 231 -5.59 -7.32 6.39
CA HIS A 231 -5.54 -6.49 7.59
C HIS A 231 -5.95 -7.35 8.78
N GLN A 232 -4.97 -8.00 9.42
CA GLN A 232 -5.20 -8.95 10.50
C GLN A 232 -4.03 -8.95 11.49
N PHE A 233 -4.29 -9.35 12.73
CA PHE A 233 -3.24 -9.55 13.72
C PHE A 233 -2.64 -10.96 13.59
N VAL A 234 -1.44 -11.06 13.07
CA VAL A 234 -0.73 -12.35 12.91
C VAL A 234 0.04 -12.68 14.18
N THR A 235 -0.10 -13.92 14.65
CA THR A 235 0.61 -14.43 15.82
C THR A 235 2.12 -14.26 15.66
N GLY A 236 2.76 -13.69 16.67
CA GLY A 236 4.21 -13.42 16.68
C GLY A 236 4.57 -12.00 16.24
N ALA A 237 3.61 -11.16 15.84
CA ALA A 237 3.85 -9.74 15.64
C ALA A 237 3.96 -9.02 17.00
N SER A 238 4.82 -8.01 17.05
CA SER A 238 4.97 -7.11 18.21
C SER A 238 4.07 -5.91 18.03
N CYS A 239 3.31 -5.56 19.06
CA CYS A 239 2.38 -4.44 19.09
C CYS A 239 2.84 -3.34 20.04
N CYS A 240 2.25 -2.16 19.88
CA CYS A 240 2.39 -1.02 20.78
C CYS A 240 1.01 -0.58 21.31
N ASP A 241 0.96 0.43 22.19
CA ASP A 241 -0.29 0.86 22.84
C ASP A 241 -1.28 1.55 21.90
N SER A 242 -0.91 1.79 20.66
CA SER A 242 -1.75 2.46 19.67
C SER A 242 -2.65 1.54 18.87
N GLU A 243 -2.42 0.22 18.88
CA GLU A 243 -3.28 -0.78 18.25
C GLU A 243 -4.45 -1.17 19.17
N GLU A 244 -5.63 -1.34 18.58
CA GLU A 244 -6.81 -1.87 19.25
C GLU A 244 -6.79 -3.41 19.22
N LEU A 245 -6.23 -4.02 20.26
CA LEU A 245 -6.15 -5.48 20.36
C LEU A 245 -7.27 -6.04 21.23
N SER A 246 -7.78 -7.20 20.85
CA SER A 246 -8.76 -7.93 21.66
C SER A 246 -8.15 -8.51 22.93
N ILE A 247 -8.88 -8.46 24.04
CA ILE A 247 -8.45 -9.05 25.31
C ILE A 247 -8.18 -10.55 25.12
N GLY A 248 -6.99 -11.00 25.52
CA GLY A 248 -6.60 -12.40 25.47
C GLY A 248 -6.13 -12.93 24.11
N GLY A 249 -5.89 -12.04 23.10
CA GLY A 249 -5.35 -12.43 21.80
C GLY A 249 -6.33 -13.25 20.95
N LEU A 250 -7.62 -13.09 21.16
CA LEU A 250 -8.68 -13.83 20.44
C LEU A 250 -8.78 -13.45 18.96
N ASP A 251 -8.13 -12.35 18.55
CA ASP A 251 -8.10 -11.81 17.19
C ASP A 251 -6.85 -12.24 16.40
N GLN A 252 -6.00 -13.08 16.99
CA GLN A 252 -4.78 -13.56 16.34
C GLN A 252 -5.06 -14.61 15.26
N VAL A 253 -4.26 -14.55 14.20
CA VAL A 253 -4.32 -15.43 13.04
C VAL A 253 -2.95 -16.11 12.85
N SER A 254 -2.94 -17.39 12.52
CA SER A 254 -1.72 -18.16 12.30
C SER A 254 -0.96 -17.70 11.06
N ALA A 255 0.34 -17.48 11.17
CA ALA A 255 1.20 -17.09 10.05
C ALA A 255 1.21 -18.12 8.90
N GLU A 256 1.03 -19.40 9.22
CA GLU A 256 1.00 -20.51 8.28
C GLU A 256 -0.11 -20.42 7.23
N LEU A 257 -1.22 -19.71 7.54
CA LEU A 257 -2.32 -19.51 6.60
C LEU A 257 -1.87 -18.76 5.34
N PHE A 258 -0.77 -18.03 5.42
CA PHE A 258 -0.26 -17.17 4.37
C PHE A 258 0.88 -17.79 3.55
N ASP A 259 1.27 -19.04 3.81
CA ASP A 259 2.45 -19.66 3.18
C ASP A 259 2.34 -19.87 1.66
N SER A 260 1.12 -19.93 1.13
CA SER A 260 0.89 -20.07 -0.32
C SER A 260 1.15 -18.81 -1.13
N PHE A 261 1.33 -17.66 -0.48
CA PHE A 261 1.55 -16.38 -1.14
C PHE A 261 3.03 -16.04 -1.23
N ASP A 262 3.44 -15.47 -2.37
CA ASP A 262 4.81 -14.98 -2.57
C ASP A 262 5.08 -13.74 -1.71
N TYR A 263 4.07 -12.87 -1.59
CA TYR A 263 4.11 -11.69 -0.73
C TYR A 263 2.76 -11.45 -0.06
N VAL A 264 2.79 -11.09 1.22
CA VAL A 264 1.61 -10.71 1.99
C VAL A 264 1.80 -9.29 2.54
N ALA A 265 1.01 -8.37 2.00
CA ALA A 265 0.96 -6.98 2.45
C ALA A 265 -0.02 -6.85 3.62
N MET A 266 0.52 -6.79 4.84
CA MET A 266 -0.26 -6.73 6.06
C MET A 266 -0.42 -5.30 6.58
N GLY A 267 -1.62 -4.97 7.06
CA GLY A 267 -1.91 -3.85 7.94
C GLY A 267 -2.41 -4.32 9.30
N HIS A 268 -2.71 -3.40 10.18
CA HIS A 268 -3.17 -3.54 11.56
C HIS A 268 -2.09 -3.23 12.62
N ILE A 269 -0.84 -3.57 12.38
CA ILE A 269 0.25 -3.30 13.32
C ILE A 269 1.03 -2.08 12.88
N HIS A 270 1.19 -1.12 13.79
CA HIS A 270 1.75 0.20 13.52
C HIS A 270 3.28 0.21 13.37
N GLY A 271 3.96 -0.79 13.94
CA GLY A 271 5.40 -0.98 13.79
C GLY A 271 5.77 -1.70 12.51
N PRO A 272 6.62 -1.11 11.61
CA PRO A 272 7.12 -1.82 10.43
C PRO A 272 7.89 -3.08 10.84
N GLN A 273 7.41 -4.26 10.47
CA GLN A 273 8.03 -5.53 10.86
C GLN A 273 7.65 -6.68 9.94
N LYS A 274 8.45 -7.74 9.97
CA LYS A 274 8.12 -9.03 9.37
C LYS A 274 7.61 -10.02 10.42
N VAL A 275 6.85 -11.00 10.00
CA VAL A 275 6.42 -12.12 10.85
C VAL A 275 6.92 -13.42 10.23
N GLY A 276 7.87 -14.06 10.90
CA GLY A 276 8.52 -15.28 10.41
C GLY A 276 9.42 -15.03 9.20
N ARG A 277 8.85 -14.71 8.03
CA ARG A 277 9.56 -14.47 6.76
C ARG A 277 9.47 -13.02 6.32
N ASP A 278 10.44 -12.55 5.51
CA ASP A 278 10.50 -11.16 5.04
C ASP A 278 9.30 -10.78 4.14
N THR A 279 8.68 -11.76 3.53
CA THR A 279 7.56 -11.60 2.58
C THR A 279 6.18 -11.68 3.24
N LEU A 280 6.08 -11.89 4.55
CA LEU A 280 4.89 -11.66 5.37
C LEU A 280 5.17 -10.46 6.27
N ARG A 281 4.64 -9.28 5.91
CA ARG A 281 5.15 -8.04 6.45
C ARG A 281 4.07 -7.00 6.72
N TYR A 282 4.18 -6.32 7.85
CA TYR A 282 3.50 -5.08 8.18
C TYR A 282 4.32 -3.90 7.66
N SER A 283 3.68 -3.00 6.89
CA SER A 283 4.30 -1.73 6.49
C SER A 283 4.39 -0.76 7.67
N GLY A 284 3.42 -0.85 8.57
CA GLY A 284 3.22 0.07 9.67
C GLY A 284 2.61 1.41 9.24
N THR A 285 2.29 2.24 10.23
CA THR A 285 1.76 3.59 9.99
C THR A 285 2.81 4.51 9.36
N PRO A 286 2.42 5.45 8.50
CA PRO A 286 3.37 6.40 7.89
C PRO A 286 3.88 7.47 8.87
N LEU A 287 3.16 7.70 9.96
CA LEU A 287 3.51 8.61 11.06
C LEU A 287 3.44 7.88 12.40
N LYS A 288 4.05 8.44 13.43
CA LYS A 288 3.84 8.01 14.82
C LYS A 288 2.50 8.55 15.32
N TYR A 289 1.64 7.69 15.83
CA TYR A 289 0.31 8.06 16.35
C TYR A 289 0.20 7.92 17.86
N SER A 290 1.27 7.47 18.52
CA SER A 290 1.39 7.37 19.96
C SER A 290 2.84 7.57 20.38
N PHE A 291 3.07 8.03 21.62
CA PHE A 291 4.41 8.08 22.21
C PHE A 291 5.00 6.69 22.45
N SER A 292 4.20 5.63 22.50
CA SER A 292 4.71 4.25 22.48
C SER A 292 5.46 3.91 21.18
N GLU A 293 5.24 4.68 20.10
CA GLU A 293 5.92 4.54 18.82
C GLU A 293 7.15 5.44 18.65
N VAL A 294 7.59 6.15 19.68
CA VAL A 294 8.70 7.14 19.61
C VAL A 294 9.97 6.56 18.98
N ASN A 295 10.24 5.29 19.21
CA ASN A 295 11.39 4.57 18.68
C ASN A 295 11.17 3.95 17.30
N HIS A 296 9.96 4.02 16.73
CA HIS A 296 9.68 3.49 15.41
C HIS A 296 10.34 4.34 14.32
N ARG A 297 10.90 3.67 13.33
CA ARG A 297 11.41 4.29 12.10
C ARG A 297 10.38 4.06 11.00
N LYS A 298 9.55 5.07 10.76
CA LYS A 298 8.48 4.99 9.77
C LYS A 298 9.03 4.95 8.35
N SER A 299 8.42 4.13 7.52
CA SER A 299 8.87 3.90 6.14
C SER A 299 7.73 3.39 5.27
N VAL A 300 7.87 3.54 3.97
CA VAL A 300 7.10 2.74 3.00
C VAL A 300 7.88 1.48 2.65
N THR A 301 7.18 0.38 2.43
CA THR A 301 7.79 -0.87 1.97
C THR A 301 7.75 -0.91 0.44
N VAL A 302 8.89 -1.20 -0.17
CA VAL A 302 9.04 -1.41 -1.62
C VAL A 302 9.28 -2.87 -1.87
N VAL A 303 8.42 -3.50 -2.66
CA VAL A 303 8.44 -4.93 -2.95
C VAL A 303 8.65 -5.15 -4.43
N GLU A 304 9.61 -5.98 -4.79
CA GLU A 304 9.87 -6.36 -6.17
C GLU A 304 9.71 -7.86 -6.32
N LEU A 305 8.80 -8.29 -7.20
CA LEU A 305 8.55 -9.69 -7.52
C LEU A 305 9.26 -10.06 -8.82
N LEU A 306 10.10 -11.08 -8.73
CA LEU A 306 10.77 -11.71 -9.84
C LEU A 306 10.02 -13.00 -10.23
N GLU A 307 10.72 -14.08 -10.53
CA GLU A 307 10.09 -15.39 -10.71
C GLU A 307 9.43 -15.92 -9.44
N LYS A 308 8.58 -16.90 -9.54
CA LYS A 308 7.88 -17.53 -8.41
C LYS A 308 8.81 -17.81 -7.22
N GLY A 309 8.43 -17.30 -6.05
CA GLY A 309 9.20 -17.46 -4.81
C GLY A 309 10.38 -16.51 -4.65
N ASN A 310 10.74 -15.72 -5.66
CA ASN A 310 11.82 -14.75 -5.58
C ASN A 310 11.27 -13.33 -5.41
N VAL A 311 11.32 -12.82 -4.18
CA VAL A 311 10.78 -11.50 -3.81
C VAL A 311 11.84 -10.72 -3.05
N THR A 312 12.06 -9.48 -3.47
CA THR A 312 12.95 -8.55 -2.79
C THR A 312 12.12 -7.51 -2.04
N VAL A 313 12.45 -7.27 -0.77
CA VAL A 313 11.77 -6.30 0.09
C VAL A 313 12.76 -5.26 0.56
N ASN A 314 12.48 -3.99 0.27
CA ASN A 314 13.25 -2.84 0.71
C ASN A 314 12.33 -1.85 1.43
N THR A 315 12.90 -0.88 2.14
CA THR A 315 12.15 0.18 2.79
C THR A 315 12.71 1.55 2.41
N ARG A 316 11.82 2.52 2.22
CA ARG A 316 12.16 3.94 2.04
C ARG A 316 11.72 4.71 3.28
N PRO A 317 12.64 5.32 4.01
CA PRO A 317 12.32 6.02 5.24
C PRO A 317 11.41 7.22 4.97
N LEU A 318 10.47 7.45 5.88
CA LEU A 318 9.61 8.62 5.90
C LEU A 318 10.13 9.62 6.95
N LYS A 319 10.10 10.90 6.62
CA LYS A 319 10.49 11.99 7.52
C LYS A 319 9.24 12.78 7.88
N PRO A 320 8.81 12.78 9.14
CA PRO A 320 7.65 13.56 9.56
C PRO A 320 7.94 15.07 9.44
N LEU A 321 6.88 15.88 9.32
CA LEU A 321 6.97 17.34 9.44
C LEU A 321 7.29 17.71 10.89
N HIS A 322 6.57 17.12 11.86
CA HIS A 322 6.85 17.21 13.29
C HIS A 322 6.98 15.78 13.83
N ASP A 323 8.10 15.50 14.51
CA ASP A 323 8.34 14.19 15.10
C ASP A 323 7.76 14.10 16.53
N MET A 324 7.68 12.90 17.08
CA MET A 324 7.34 12.65 18.47
C MET A 324 8.61 12.35 19.27
N ARG A 325 8.82 13.05 20.37
CA ARG A 325 9.97 12.87 21.26
C ARG A 325 9.56 12.84 22.73
N GLU A 326 10.24 12.00 23.49
CA GLU A 326 10.13 11.97 24.94
C GLU A 326 11.32 12.71 25.55
N LEU A 327 11.03 13.61 26.48
CA LEU A 327 12.01 14.35 27.25
C LEU A 327 11.82 14.07 28.74
N ARG A 328 12.92 13.87 29.45
CA ARG A 328 12.91 13.65 30.90
C ARG A 328 14.04 14.46 31.54
N GLY A 329 13.70 15.25 32.55
CA GLY A 329 14.68 16.08 33.26
C GLY A 329 13.97 16.99 34.27
N SER A 330 14.76 17.82 34.97
CA SER A 330 14.21 18.85 35.84
C SER A 330 13.59 20.00 35.02
N TYR A 331 12.67 20.73 35.62
CA TYR A 331 12.09 21.93 34.99
C TYR A 331 13.17 22.92 34.54
N GLU A 332 14.15 23.19 35.41
CA GLU A 332 15.24 24.13 35.12
C GLU A 332 16.10 23.66 33.93
N GLU A 333 16.43 22.36 33.88
CA GLU A 333 17.20 21.77 32.78
C GLU A 333 16.44 21.87 31.45
N LEU A 334 15.19 21.37 31.39
CA LEU A 334 14.42 21.28 30.15
C LEU A 334 13.99 22.65 29.61
N THR A 335 13.88 23.68 30.47
CA THR A 335 13.55 25.06 30.06
C THR A 335 14.76 25.91 29.81
N SER A 336 15.99 25.40 30.03
CA SER A 336 17.23 26.13 29.77
C SER A 336 17.42 26.34 28.26
N ARG A 337 17.91 27.52 27.89
CA ARG A 337 18.16 27.87 26.50
C ARG A 337 19.13 26.90 25.82
N ASP A 338 20.14 26.46 26.56
CA ASP A 338 21.19 25.56 26.05
C ASP A 338 20.61 24.15 25.72
N PHE A 339 19.54 23.74 26.39
CA PHE A 339 18.86 22.47 26.15
C PHE A 339 18.05 22.47 24.85
N TYR A 340 17.27 23.52 24.60
CA TYR A 340 16.36 23.52 23.44
C TYR A 340 16.91 24.27 22.22
N GLN A 341 17.95 25.11 22.37
CA GLN A 341 18.51 25.85 21.26
C GLN A 341 19.10 24.91 20.17
N GLY A 342 18.58 25.03 18.95
CA GLY A 342 19.01 24.21 17.82
C GLY A 342 18.34 22.82 17.75
N THR A 343 17.37 22.54 18.63
CA THR A 343 16.50 21.35 18.52
C THR A 343 15.23 21.67 17.72
N ALA A 344 14.51 20.65 17.26
CA ALA A 344 13.22 20.82 16.61
C ALA A 344 12.14 21.13 17.67
N VAL A 345 11.94 22.42 17.95
CA VAL A 345 11.02 22.90 19.01
C VAL A 345 9.55 22.75 18.66
N ASP A 346 9.23 22.51 17.38
CA ASP A 346 7.88 22.32 16.87
C ASP A 346 7.42 20.84 16.93
N ASP A 347 8.28 19.92 17.38
CA ASP A 347 7.93 18.51 17.55
C ASP A 347 6.89 18.29 18.67
N TYR A 348 6.16 17.20 18.61
CA TYR A 348 5.28 16.74 19.68
C TYR A 348 6.13 16.19 20.84
N LEU A 349 5.99 16.79 22.00
CA LEU A 349 6.81 16.45 23.17
C LEU A 349 5.99 15.80 24.28
N HIS A 350 6.46 14.65 24.75
CA HIS A 350 6.02 14.06 26.03
C HIS A 350 7.09 14.36 27.08
N ILE A 351 6.75 15.21 28.05
CA ILE A 351 7.70 15.70 29.06
C ILE A 351 7.41 15.03 30.40
N THR A 352 8.44 14.42 30.99
CA THR A 352 8.42 13.88 32.33
C THR A 352 9.35 14.72 33.21
N LEU A 353 8.78 15.51 34.14
CA LEU A 353 9.56 16.25 35.13
C LEU A 353 10.05 15.32 36.23
N THR A 354 11.26 15.57 36.74
CA THR A 354 11.93 14.75 37.76
C THR A 354 12.09 15.46 39.10
N ASP A 355 11.70 16.73 39.20
CA ASP A 355 11.70 17.59 40.38
C ASP A 355 10.30 17.85 40.96
#